data_5eaac88575c460243fc865d1aec361a4
#
_entry.id   5eaac88575c460243fc865d1aec361a4
#
_cell.length_a   1.000
_cell.length_b   1.000
_cell.length_c   1.000
_cell.angle_alpha   90.00
_cell.angle_beta   90.00
_cell.angle_gamma   90.00
#
_symmetry.space_group_name_H-M   'P 1'
#
loop_
_entity.id
_entity.type
_entity.pdbx_description
1 polymer ?
#
loop_
_entity_poly.entity_id
_entity_poly.type
_entity_poly.pdbx_seq_one_letter_code
_entity_poly.pdbx_strand_id
1 'polypeptide(L)'
;MTSIFDVMVLMTLLPLIVLFFSFAIQFKQDVDPHRAEWQLFVIDLQSYLHRSDTIEVINGGSGIRVVQRGEEFDIELYTNMMRKQKSQKGHEVMLTRVSQCSFSLDGNKVKIRIKFTTGNIEEAEYVFTKPSG
;
A
#
# COMPACT_ATOMS: atom_id res chain seq x y z
N MET A 1 -29.62 44.28 -20.26
CA MET A 1 -30.13 44.81 -19.00
C MET A 1 -30.24 43.70 -17.96
N THR A 2 -29.35 43.66 -16.99
CA THR A 2 -29.38 42.65 -15.92
C THR A 2 -30.56 42.96 -14.99
N SER A 3 -31.52 42.08 -14.96
CA SER A 3 -32.62 42.19 -14.03
C SER A 3 -32.16 41.90 -12.61
N ILE A 4 -32.90 42.38 -11.62
CA ILE A 4 -32.67 42.10 -10.21
C ILE A 4 -32.70 40.57 -9.98
N PHE A 5 -33.52 39.85 -10.75
CA PHE A 5 -33.60 38.41 -10.71
C PHE A 5 -32.28 37.74 -11.10
N ASP A 6 -31.60 38.23 -12.14
CA ASP A 6 -30.30 37.69 -12.56
C ASP A 6 -29.22 37.87 -11.50
N VAL A 7 -29.22 39.01 -10.82
CA VAL A 7 -28.28 39.31 -9.73
C VAL A 7 -28.55 38.38 -8.54
N MET A 8 -29.82 38.12 -8.23
CA MET A 8 -30.19 37.20 -7.14
C MET A 8 -29.76 35.76 -7.44
N VAL A 9 -29.93 35.30 -8.68
CA VAL A 9 -29.48 33.97 -9.11
C VAL A 9 -27.96 33.87 -9.00
N LEU A 10 -27.23 34.88 -9.43
CA LEU A 10 -25.77 34.91 -9.33
C LEU A 10 -25.32 34.87 -7.88
N MET A 11 -25.96 35.60 -6.97
CA MET A 11 -25.64 35.64 -5.56
C MET A 11 -25.90 34.31 -4.86
N THR A 12 -26.87 33.51 -5.32
CA THR A 12 -27.16 32.22 -4.77
C THR A 12 -26.26 31.12 -5.34
N LEU A 13 -25.83 31.23 -6.61
CA LEU A 13 -24.97 30.26 -7.26
C LEU A 13 -23.52 30.34 -6.78
N LEU A 14 -23.01 31.54 -6.51
CA LEU A 14 -21.62 31.74 -6.12
C LEU A 14 -21.23 30.99 -4.84
N PRO A 15 -22.00 31.05 -3.73
CA PRO A 15 -21.69 30.27 -2.54
C PRO A 15 -21.75 28.76 -2.76
N LEU A 16 -22.66 28.30 -3.62
CA LEU A 16 -22.78 26.87 -3.95
C LEU A 16 -21.54 26.37 -4.71
N ILE A 17 -21.01 27.17 -5.63
CA ILE A 17 -19.79 26.85 -6.37
C ILE A 17 -18.60 26.78 -5.41
N VAL A 18 -18.48 27.74 -4.49
CA VAL A 18 -17.40 27.74 -3.49
C VAL A 18 -17.47 26.53 -2.60
N LEU A 19 -18.67 26.15 -2.13
CA LEU A 19 -18.86 24.93 -1.32
C LEU A 19 -18.48 23.68 -2.09
N PHE A 20 -18.86 23.59 -3.35
CA PHE A 20 -18.52 22.46 -4.20
C PHE A 20 -17.00 22.30 -4.34
N PHE A 21 -16.28 23.40 -4.65
CA PHE A 21 -14.83 23.35 -4.76
C PHE A 21 -14.16 23.04 -3.44
N SER A 22 -14.65 23.57 -2.33
CA SER A 22 -14.12 23.25 -1.00
C SER A 22 -14.28 21.76 -0.68
N PHE A 23 -15.43 21.18 -1.00
CA PHE A 23 -15.69 19.77 -0.82
C PHE A 23 -14.78 18.92 -1.71
N ALA A 24 -14.60 19.29 -2.97
CA ALA A 24 -13.73 18.57 -3.91
C ALA A 24 -12.27 18.61 -3.48
N ILE A 25 -11.80 19.75 -2.96
CA ILE A 25 -10.43 19.87 -2.44
C ILE A 25 -10.23 18.98 -1.21
N GLN A 26 -11.17 18.98 -0.29
CA GLN A 26 -11.11 18.10 0.89
C GLN A 26 -11.12 16.63 0.48
N PHE A 27 -11.94 16.26 -0.48
CA PHE A 27 -11.99 14.89 -0.99
C PHE A 27 -10.65 14.45 -1.58
N LYS A 28 -10.00 15.34 -2.36
CA LYS A 28 -8.68 15.07 -2.91
C LYS A 28 -7.60 14.93 -1.85
N GLN A 29 -7.71 15.66 -0.76
CA GLN A 29 -6.77 15.56 0.37
C GLN A 29 -6.96 14.28 1.16
N ASP A 30 -8.20 13.79 1.28
CA ASP A 30 -8.50 12.55 1.97
C ASP A 30 -8.09 11.32 1.15
N VAL A 31 -8.07 11.42 -0.17
CA VAL A 31 -7.61 10.34 -1.05
C VAL A 31 -6.13 10.55 -1.35
N ASP A 32 -5.28 10.08 -0.43
CA ASP A 32 -3.84 10.03 -0.65
C ASP A 32 -3.54 8.82 -1.55
N PRO A 33 -3.02 8.99 -2.78
CA PRO A 33 -2.67 7.87 -3.65
C PRO A 33 -1.66 6.93 -3.01
N HIS A 34 -0.80 7.47 -2.17
CA HIS A 34 0.21 6.72 -1.46
C HIS A 34 -0.40 5.75 -0.44
N ARG A 35 -1.44 6.19 0.25
CA ARG A 35 -2.17 5.36 1.20
C ARG A 35 -2.91 4.22 0.52
N ALA A 36 -3.50 4.48 -0.65
CA ALA A 36 -4.15 3.45 -1.46
C ALA A 36 -3.13 2.41 -1.94
N GLU A 37 -1.96 2.84 -2.36
CA GLU A 37 -0.87 1.94 -2.77
C GLU A 37 -0.44 1.03 -1.61
N TRP A 38 -0.29 1.59 -0.41
CA TRP A 38 0.03 0.83 0.80
C TRP A 38 -1.04 -0.21 1.12
N GLN A 39 -2.31 0.16 1.06
CA GLN A 39 -3.41 -0.75 1.34
C GLN A 39 -3.47 -1.91 0.34
N LEU A 40 -3.25 -1.62 -0.95
CA LEU A 40 -3.19 -2.66 -1.98
C LEU A 40 -2.00 -3.58 -1.76
N PHE A 41 -0.85 -3.04 -1.38
CA PHE A 41 0.33 -3.83 -1.04
C PHE A 41 0.05 -4.78 0.12
N VAL A 42 -0.60 -4.29 1.18
CA VAL A 42 -0.95 -5.09 2.36
C VAL A 42 -1.85 -6.26 1.98
N ILE A 43 -2.87 -6.00 1.16
CA ILE A 43 -3.80 -7.05 0.71
C ILE A 43 -3.08 -8.07 -0.17
N ASP A 44 -2.26 -7.60 -1.08
CA ASP A 44 -1.52 -8.46 -2.01
C ASP A 44 -0.52 -9.35 -1.27
N LEU A 45 0.22 -8.76 -0.33
CA LEU A 45 1.14 -9.51 0.52
C LEU A 45 0.41 -10.57 1.34
N GLN A 46 -0.75 -10.25 1.88
CA GLN A 46 -1.57 -11.17 2.64
C GLN A 46 -1.96 -12.39 1.80
N SER A 47 -2.27 -12.20 0.54
CA SER A 47 -2.65 -13.31 -0.35
C SER A 47 -1.51 -14.30 -0.56
N TYR A 48 -0.25 -13.82 -0.59
CA TYR A 48 0.91 -14.70 -0.68
C TYR A 48 1.18 -15.41 0.64
N LEU A 49 1.06 -14.70 1.76
CA LEU A 49 1.36 -15.26 3.08
C LEU A 49 0.30 -16.28 3.51
N HIS A 50 -0.96 -16.03 3.22
CA HIS A 50 -2.08 -16.85 3.67
C HIS A 50 -2.01 -18.27 3.12
N ARG A 51 -1.54 -18.45 1.89
CA ARG A 51 -1.49 -19.75 1.21
C ARG A 51 -0.07 -20.30 1.10
N SER A 52 0.83 -19.82 1.92
CA SER A 52 2.24 -20.21 1.85
C SER A 52 2.48 -21.56 2.52
N ASP A 53 3.32 -22.37 1.90
CA ASP A 53 3.84 -23.59 2.50
C ASP A 53 4.99 -23.28 3.44
N THR A 54 5.88 -22.39 3.05
CA THR A 54 7.00 -21.92 3.87
C THR A 54 7.20 -20.43 3.71
N ILE A 55 7.68 -19.79 4.77
CA ILE A 55 8.00 -18.36 4.80
C ILE A 55 9.39 -18.22 5.43
N GLU A 56 10.25 -17.45 4.76
CA GLU A 56 11.61 -17.20 5.23
C GLU A 56 11.94 -15.72 5.06
N VAL A 57 12.60 -15.14 6.06
CA VAL A 57 13.12 -13.75 5.97
C VAL A 57 14.47 -13.81 5.27
N ILE A 58 14.64 -12.97 4.25
CA ILE A 58 15.84 -12.92 3.42
C ILE A 58 16.44 -11.51 3.43
N ASN A 59 17.64 -11.40 2.88
CA ASN A 59 18.36 -10.12 2.71
C ASN A 59 18.51 -9.33 4.02
N GLY A 60 18.77 -10.04 5.12
CA GLY A 60 19.01 -9.39 6.42
C GLY A 60 17.78 -8.71 7.02
N GLY A 61 16.58 -9.08 6.57
CA GLY A 61 15.31 -8.53 7.06
C GLY A 61 14.60 -7.62 6.06
N SER A 62 15.24 -7.26 4.96
CA SER A 62 14.61 -6.38 3.98
C SER A 62 13.76 -7.10 2.93
N GLY A 63 13.66 -8.41 3.03
CA GLY A 63 12.86 -9.20 2.10
C GLY A 63 12.28 -10.43 2.77
N ILE A 64 11.32 -11.06 2.09
CA ILE A 64 10.68 -12.28 2.53
C ILE A 64 10.55 -13.23 1.33
N ARG A 65 10.81 -14.50 1.57
CA ARG A 65 10.64 -15.56 0.59
C ARG A 65 9.46 -16.41 0.97
N VAL A 66 8.52 -16.55 0.05
CA VAL A 66 7.30 -17.32 0.26
C VAL A 66 7.27 -18.44 -0.77
N VAL A 67 7.07 -19.66 -0.32
CA VAL A 67 6.83 -20.81 -1.21
C VAL A 67 5.36 -21.15 -1.17
N GLN A 68 4.72 -21.15 -2.32
CA GLN A 68 3.30 -21.42 -2.47
C GLN A 68 3.10 -22.40 -3.62
N ARG A 69 2.57 -23.58 -3.32
CA ARG A 69 2.33 -24.63 -4.32
C ARG A 69 3.57 -24.98 -5.15
N GLY A 70 4.74 -25.05 -4.49
CA GLY A 70 6.00 -25.32 -5.16
C GLY A 70 6.60 -24.16 -5.91
N GLU A 71 5.92 -23.01 -5.95
CA GLU A 71 6.44 -21.79 -6.55
C GLU A 71 7.05 -20.87 -5.49
N GLU A 72 8.22 -20.34 -5.80
CA GLU A 72 8.97 -19.46 -4.89
C GLU A 72 8.78 -18.01 -5.30
N PHE A 73 8.37 -17.18 -4.34
CA PHE A 73 8.21 -15.74 -4.55
C PHE A 73 9.08 -14.99 -3.55
N ASP A 74 9.89 -14.08 -4.06
CA ASP A 74 10.69 -13.18 -3.24
C ASP A 74 10.08 -11.78 -3.31
N ILE A 75 9.72 -11.23 -2.15
CA ILE A 75 9.21 -9.87 -2.02
C ILE A 75 10.27 -9.13 -1.21
N GLU A 76 10.94 -8.19 -1.85
CA GLU A 76 12.13 -7.57 -1.28
C GLU A 76 12.23 -6.09 -1.61
N LEU A 77 12.98 -5.37 -0.79
CA LEU A 77 13.34 -4.00 -1.07
C LEU A 77 14.42 -3.99 -2.14
N TYR A 78 14.14 -3.32 -3.25
CA TYR A 78 15.07 -3.13 -4.36
C TYR A 78 15.16 -1.64 -4.67
N THR A 79 16.33 -1.06 -4.51
CA THR A 79 16.57 0.38 -4.57
C THR A 79 15.62 1.13 -3.62
N ASN A 80 14.53 1.71 -4.11
CA ASN A 80 13.56 2.43 -3.27
C ASN A 80 12.13 1.92 -3.52
N MET A 81 11.98 0.63 -3.80
CA MET A 81 10.69 0.01 -4.07
C MET A 81 10.63 -1.40 -3.50
N MET A 82 9.43 -1.88 -3.24
CA MET A 82 9.20 -3.29 -2.96
C MET A 82 8.87 -3.98 -4.28
N ARG A 83 9.63 -5.01 -4.61
CA ARG A 83 9.42 -5.79 -5.83
C ARG A 83 9.16 -7.25 -5.51
N LYS A 84 8.46 -7.91 -6.42
CA LYS A 84 8.23 -9.35 -6.36
C LYS A 84 8.97 -10.02 -7.50
N GLN A 85 9.66 -11.12 -7.20
CA GLN A 85 10.24 -12.02 -8.20
C GLN A 85 9.67 -13.41 -8.01
N LYS A 86 9.44 -14.10 -9.10
CA LYS A 86 9.02 -15.49 -9.09
C LYS A 86 10.22 -16.35 -9.49
N SER A 87 10.64 -17.27 -8.60
CA SER A 87 11.81 -18.12 -8.81
C SER A 87 13.06 -17.30 -9.17
N GLN A 88 13.23 -16.18 -8.49
CA GLN A 88 14.34 -15.23 -8.67
C GLN A 88 14.40 -14.58 -10.06
N LYS A 89 13.27 -14.62 -10.77
CA LYS A 89 13.15 -14.05 -12.12
C LYS A 89 12.04 -13.02 -12.17
N GLY A 90 12.18 -12.08 -13.10
CA GLY A 90 11.20 -11.05 -13.32
C GLY A 90 11.35 -9.89 -12.35
N HIS A 91 10.48 -8.91 -12.51
CA HIS A 91 10.48 -7.71 -11.71
C HIS A 91 9.07 -7.12 -11.72
N GLU A 92 8.35 -7.27 -10.63
CA GLU A 92 7.02 -6.68 -10.47
C GLU A 92 7.06 -5.71 -9.29
N VAL A 93 6.80 -4.45 -9.56
CA VAL A 93 6.78 -3.42 -8.53
C VAL A 93 5.48 -3.52 -7.75
N MET A 94 5.59 -3.67 -6.43
CA MET A 94 4.44 -3.76 -5.54
C MET A 94 4.18 -2.47 -4.79
N LEU A 95 5.25 -1.73 -4.45
CA LEU A 95 5.15 -0.51 -3.64
C LEU A 95 6.33 0.39 -3.98
N THR A 96 6.06 1.67 -4.20
CA THR A 96 7.08 2.67 -4.54
C THR A 96 7.42 3.56 -3.35
N ARG A 97 8.48 4.34 -3.49
CA ARG A 97 8.93 5.36 -2.52
C ARG A 97 9.24 4.78 -1.15
N VAL A 98 9.85 3.60 -1.12
CA VAL A 98 10.25 2.93 0.12
C VAL A 98 11.73 3.19 0.37
N SER A 99 12.04 3.75 1.55
CA SER A 99 13.44 3.97 1.94
C SER A 99 13.99 2.82 2.77
N GLN A 100 13.16 2.18 3.60
CA GLN A 100 13.56 1.06 4.44
C GLN A 100 12.42 0.06 4.56
N CYS A 101 12.79 -1.21 4.69
CA CYS A 101 11.85 -2.29 4.92
C CYS A 101 12.44 -3.27 5.92
N SER A 102 11.62 -3.71 6.86
CA SER A 102 12.01 -4.72 7.85
C SER A 102 10.90 -5.75 7.98
N PHE A 103 11.26 -7.00 7.73
CA PHE A 103 10.40 -8.16 8.00
C PHE A 103 10.89 -8.86 9.25
N SER A 104 9.97 -9.30 10.08
CA SER A 104 10.30 -10.19 11.21
C SER A 104 9.30 -11.33 11.24
N LEU A 105 9.81 -12.50 11.60
CA LEU A 105 9.03 -13.72 11.70
C LEU A 105 9.11 -14.20 13.14
N ASP A 106 7.96 -14.28 13.80
CA ASP A 106 7.86 -14.75 15.18
C ASP A 106 6.76 -15.81 15.27
N GLY A 107 7.18 -17.09 15.33
CA GLY A 107 6.24 -18.18 15.33
C GLY A 107 5.40 -18.23 14.06
N ASN A 108 4.10 -17.96 14.20
CA ASN A 108 3.15 -17.93 13.09
C ASN A 108 2.79 -16.50 12.68
N LYS A 109 3.54 -15.50 13.14
CA LYS A 109 3.29 -14.10 12.84
C LYS A 109 4.40 -13.52 11.99
N VAL A 110 4.01 -12.82 10.92
CA VAL A 110 4.93 -12.04 10.09
C VAL A 110 4.60 -10.57 10.31
N LYS A 111 5.60 -9.79 10.67
CA LYS A 111 5.47 -8.36 10.84
C LYS A 111 6.30 -7.65 9.80
N ILE A 112 5.69 -6.70 9.09
CA ILE A 112 6.39 -5.84 8.15
C ILE A 112 6.33 -4.41 8.63
N ARG A 113 7.47 -3.73 8.55
CA ARG A 113 7.58 -2.31 8.84
C ARG A 113 8.24 -1.64 7.66
N ILE A 114 7.59 -0.61 7.12
CA ILE A 114 8.08 0.11 5.96
C ILE A 114 8.21 1.59 6.31
N LYS A 115 9.35 2.16 5.99
CA LYS A 115 9.59 3.59 6.06
C LYS A 115 9.62 4.12 4.64
N PHE A 116 8.77 5.09 4.36
CA PHE A 116 8.71 5.74 3.06
C PHE A 116 9.71 6.87 2.95
N THR A 117 10.02 7.27 1.74
CA THR A 117 10.95 8.38 1.48
C THR A 117 10.47 9.70 2.07
N THR A 118 9.17 9.83 2.30
CA THR A 118 8.56 10.99 2.97
C THR A 118 8.81 11.01 4.48
N GLY A 119 9.31 9.91 5.05
CA GLY A 119 9.50 9.76 6.49
C GLY A 119 8.36 9.05 7.20
N ASN A 120 7.23 8.82 6.53
CA ASN A 120 6.12 8.09 7.10
C ASN A 120 6.48 6.63 7.31
N ILE A 121 5.95 6.04 8.40
CA ILE A 121 6.19 4.64 8.74
C ILE A 121 4.84 3.94 8.78
N GLU A 122 4.75 2.79 8.11
CA GLU A 122 3.58 1.93 8.12
C GLU A 122 3.97 0.53 8.57
N GLU A 123 3.09 -0.11 9.32
CA GLU A 123 3.30 -1.47 9.82
C GLU A 123 2.08 -2.32 9.53
N ALA A 124 2.33 -3.61 9.28
CA ALA A 124 1.28 -4.61 9.13
C ALA A 124 1.74 -5.90 9.79
N GLU A 125 0.79 -6.65 10.32
CA GLU A 125 1.06 -7.93 10.96
C GLU A 125 0.10 -8.97 10.41
N TYR A 126 0.64 -10.15 10.10
CA TYR A 126 -0.11 -11.25 9.51
C TYR A 126 0.08 -12.50 10.37
N VAL A 127 -1.02 -13.21 10.56
CA VAL A 127 -0.99 -14.52 11.18
C VAL A 127 -1.19 -15.56 10.08
N PHE A 128 -0.29 -16.52 9.97
CA PHE A 128 -0.42 -17.60 8.99
C PHE A 128 -0.53 -18.93 9.69
N THR A 129 -1.22 -19.86 9.03
CA THR A 129 -1.38 -21.22 9.54
C THR A 129 -0.35 -22.11 8.86
N LYS A 130 0.57 -22.66 9.65
CA LYS A 130 1.50 -23.65 9.10
C LYS A 130 0.73 -24.89 8.74
N PRO A 131 0.97 -25.49 7.56
CA PRO A 131 0.38 -26.77 7.27
C PRO A 131 0.86 -27.78 8.31
N SER A 132 -0.10 -28.47 8.91
CA SER A 132 0.19 -29.54 9.89
C SER A 132 0.77 -30.74 9.12
N GLY A 133 2.02 -30.99 9.34
CA GLY A 133 2.62 -32.12 8.63
C GLY A 133 3.80 -32.67 9.28
#